data_e7c9f4bd782f60c4c967290502c5c38d
#
_entry.id   e7c9f4bd782f60c4c967290502c5c38d
#
_cell.length_a   1.000
_cell.length_b   1.000
_cell.length_c   1.000
_cell.angle_alpha   90.00
_cell.angle_beta   90.00
_cell.angle_gamma   90.00
#
_symmetry.space_group_name_H-M   'P 1'
#
loop_
_entity.id
_entity.type
_entity.pdbx_description
1 polymer ?
#
loop_
_entity_poly.entity_id
_entity_poly.type
_entity_poly.pdbx_seq_one_letter_code
_entity_poly.pdbx_strand_id
1 'polypeptide(L)'
;ESLLFFDENNKPVYSSIESLDNYQVVKVFEYGEISNNINMFIKGDNVISLYKLQKDFKSRIKCIYIDPPFNTGKTFHHYEDALDRGEWLSMMKIRLELMYELLADDGVIFVHIDDTEMPYLKILLDEIFNPGLRKYSPQSNYIATIIWEKKISPQNDAKFFSDVHDYILVYAKNRKKF
;
A
#
# COMPACT_ATOMS: atom_id res chain seq x y z
N GLU A 1 -13.93 8.67 11.83
CA GLU A 1 -12.87 8.97 10.84
C GLU A 1 -13.48 8.89 9.44
N SER A 2 -13.19 9.87 8.60
CA SER A 2 -13.64 9.86 7.21
C SER A 2 -12.65 9.06 6.36
N LEU A 3 -13.16 8.16 5.55
CA LEU A 3 -12.37 7.41 4.58
C LEU A 3 -12.30 8.19 3.28
N LEU A 4 -11.13 8.28 2.68
CA LEU A 4 -10.93 8.81 1.34
C LEU A 4 -10.91 7.66 0.35
N PHE A 5 -11.85 7.64 -0.58
CA PHE A 5 -11.83 6.79 -1.78
C PHE A 5 -12.25 7.61 -3.00
N PHE A 6 -12.12 7.05 -4.18
CA PHE A 6 -12.41 7.76 -5.42
C PHE A 6 -13.64 7.15 -6.10
N ASP A 7 -14.55 8.01 -6.61
CA ASP A 7 -15.71 7.59 -7.36
C ASP A 7 -15.34 7.11 -8.79
N GLU A 8 -16.35 6.73 -9.57
CA GLU A 8 -16.18 6.28 -10.95
C GLU A 8 -15.58 7.34 -11.90
N ASN A 9 -15.62 8.62 -11.50
CA ASN A 9 -15.03 9.75 -12.22
C ASN A 9 -13.69 10.18 -11.64
N ASN A 10 -13.08 9.35 -10.76
CA ASN A 10 -11.83 9.62 -10.06
C ASN A 10 -11.86 10.88 -9.17
N LYS A 11 -13.03 11.24 -8.62
CA LYS A 11 -13.16 12.32 -7.65
C LYS A 11 -13.06 11.80 -6.22
N PRO A 12 -12.37 12.50 -5.32
CA PRO A 12 -12.27 12.10 -3.93
C PRO A 12 -13.64 12.12 -3.25
N VAL A 13 -13.97 11.03 -2.58
CA VAL A 13 -15.19 10.86 -1.79
C VAL A 13 -14.82 10.52 -0.37
N TYR A 14 -15.40 11.23 0.59
CA TYR A 14 -15.18 10.97 2.02
C TYR A 14 -16.40 10.26 2.60
N SER A 15 -16.17 9.15 3.27
CA SER A 15 -17.23 8.37 3.92
C SER A 15 -16.75 7.75 5.22
N SER A 16 -17.68 7.26 6.05
CA SER A 16 -17.34 6.50 7.25
C SER A 16 -17.15 5.01 6.93
N ILE A 17 -16.37 4.30 7.77
CA ILE A 17 -16.19 2.83 7.66
C ILE A 17 -17.53 2.10 7.65
N GLU A 18 -18.48 2.54 8.47
CA GLU A 18 -19.84 1.95 8.59
C GLU A 18 -20.62 1.97 7.28
N SER A 19 -20.35 2.94 6.41
CA SER A 19 -21.01 3.02 5.10
C SER A 19 -20.50 2.01 4.09
N LEU A 20 -19.31 1.42 4.29
CA LEU A 20 -18.72 0.47 3.35
C LEU A 20 -19.47 -0.87 3.27
N ASP A 21 -20.26 -1.21 4.28
CA ASP A 21 -21.09 -2.42 4.24
C ASP A 21 -22.14 -2.40 3.14
N ASN A 22 -22.56 -1.21 2.71
CA ASN A 22 -23.52 -1.02 1.64
C ASN A 22 -22.92 -1.19 0.23
N TYR A 23 -21.60 -1.19 0.09
CA TYR A 23 -20.93 -1.40 -1.19
C TYR A 23 -20.78 -2.90 -1.48
N GLN A 24 -20.94 -3.27 -2.73
CA GLN A 24 -20.71 -4.64 -3.21
C GLN A 24 -19.43 -4.69 -4.03
N VAL A 25 -18.63 -5.74 -3.84
CA VAL A 25 -17.55 -6.08 -4.78
C VAL A 25 -18.22 -6.56 -6.06
N VAL A 26 -18.08 -5.80 -7.14
CA VAL A 26 -18.87 -5.97 -8.35
C VAL A 26 -18.49 -7.24 -9.12
N LYS A 27 -17.24 -7.70 -9.00
CA LYS A 27 -16.79 -8.89 -9.70
C LYS A 27 -15.53 -9.51 -9.10
N VAL A 28 -15.59 -10.79 -8.78
CA VAL A 28 -14.43 -11.61 -8.42
C VAL A 28 -14.22 -12.60 -9.57
N PHE A 29 -13.02 -12.64 -10.14
CA PHE A 29 -12.64 -13.65 -11.12
C PHE A 29 -11.76 -14.68 -10.43
N GLU A 30 -12.16 -15.93 -10.52
CA GLU A 30 -11.35 -17.07 -10.09
C GLU A 30 -10.60 -17.62 -11.31
N TYR A 31 -9.29 -17.77 -11.18
CA TYR A 31 -8.44 -18.34 -12.22
C TYR A 31 -7.70 -19.54 -11.66
N GLY A 32 -7.75 -20.66 -12.39
CA GLY A 32 -7.02 -21.88 -12.10
C GLY A 32 -7.91 -23.12 -12.00
N GLU A 33 -7.27 -24.27 -12.08
CA GLU A 33 -7.95 -25.57 -11.83
C GLU A 33 -8.32 -25.66 -10.34
N ILE A 34 -9.39 -26.38 -10.05
CA ILE A 34 -9.95 -26.61 -8.73
C ILE A 34 -8.98 -27.45 -7.89
N SER A 35 -7.87 -26.83 -7.52
CA SER A 35 -7.05 -27.25 -6.40
C SER A 35 -7.35 -26.31 -5.23
N ASN A 36 -7.01 -26.66 -4.00
CA ASN A 36 -7.27 -25.85 -2.80
C ASN A 36 -6.64 -24.44 -2.79
N ASN A 37 -6.07 -23.98 -3.91
CA ASN A 37 -5.46 -22.69 -4.13
C ASN A 37 -6.31 -21.88 -5.11
N ILE A 38 -7.07 -20.92 -4.61
CA ILE A 38 -7.91 -20.02 -5.41
C ILE A 38 -7.09 -18.79 -5.77
N ASN A 39 -6.94 -18.52 -7.08
CA ASN A 39 -6.43 -17.26 -7.58
C ASN A 39 -7.61 -16.33 -7.84
N MET A 40 -7.57 -15.11 -7.28
CA MET A 40 -8.66 -14.14 -7.40
C MET A 40 -8.16 -12.85 -8.05
N PHE A 41 -8.97 -12.30 -8.95
CA PHE A 41 -8.85 -10.92 -9.42
C PHE A 41 -10.09 -10.14 -8.97
N ILE A 42 -9.89 -9.10 -8.15
CA ILE A 42 -10.98 -8.29 -7.60
C ILE A 42 -10.97 -6.94 -8.32
N LYS A 43 -12.05 -6.64 -9.04
CA LYS A 43 -12.24 -5.34 -9.71
C LYS A 43 -13.10 -4.44 -8.85
N GLY A 44 -12.58 -3.27 -8.48
CA GLY A 44 -13.28 -2.26 -7.68
C GLY A 44 -12.30 -1.30 -7.01
N ASP A 45 -12.83 -0.33 -6.25
CA ASP A 45 -12.00 0.49 -5.38
C ASP A 45 -11.30 -0.40 -4.35
N ASN A 46 -10.00 -0.14 -4.13
CA ASN A 46 -9.19 -1.01 -3.30
C ASN A 46 -9.48 -0.87 -1.79
N VAL A 47 -9.99 0.28 -1.30
CA VAL A 47 -10.42 0.42 0.10
C VAL A 47 -11.60 -0.50 0.39
N ILE A 48 -12.61 -0.45 -0.51
CA ILE A 48 -13.80 -1.29 -0.38
C ILE A 48 -13.42 -2.76 -0.47
N SER A 49 -12.56 -3.11 -1.42
CA SER A 49 -12.07 -4.49 -1.61
C SER A 49 -11.31 -4.99 -0.39
N LEU A 50 -10.35 -4.20 0.14
CA LEU A 50 -9.57 -4.53 1.34
C LEU A 50 -10.46 -4.70 2.58
N TYR A 51 -11.46 -3.81 2.74
CA TYR A 51 -12.43 -3.91 3.83
C TYR A 51 -13.24 -5.22 3.73
N LYS A 52 -13.78 -5.55 2.56
CA LYS A 52 -14.55 -6.79 2.36
C LYS A 52 -13.70 -8.05 2.56
N LEU A 53 -12.43 -8.02 2.17
CA LEU A 53 -11.50 -9.13 2.39
C LEU A 53 -11.25 -9.43 3.88
N GLN A 54 -11.47 -8.46 4.80
CA GLN A 54 -11.33 -8.69 6.24
C GLN A 54 -12.18 -9.87 6.72
N LYS A 55 -13.37 -10.04 6.14
CA LYS A 55 -14.29 -11.10 6.56
C LYS A 55 -13.67 -12.51 6.48
N ASP A 56 -12.94 -12.77 5.39
CA ASP A 56 -12.47 -14.13 5.09
C ASP A 56 -10.95 -14.29 5.21
N PHE A 57 -10.19 -13.16 5.17
CA PHE A 57 -8.72 -13.18 5.09
C PHE A 57 -8.01 -12.45 6.22
N LYS A 58 -8.71 -11.97 7.24
CA LYS A 58 -8.08 -11.32 8.41
C LYS A 58 -7.03 -12.24 9.02
N SER A 59 -5.81 -11.70 9.22
CA SER A 59 -4.66 -12.41 9.80
C SER A 59 -4.24 -13.69 9.06
N ARG A 60 -4.47 -13.76 7.73
CA ARG A 60 -4.18 -14.95 6.92
C ARG A 60 -3.20 -14.71 5.77
N ILE A 61 -2.98 -13.47 5.39
CA ILE A 61 -2.13 -13.12 4.23
C ILE A 61 -0.66 -13.17 4.64
N LYS A 62 0.14 -13.95 3.93
CA LYS A 62 1.57 -14.11 4.20
C LYS A 62 2.43 -13.02 3.59
N CYS A 63 2.05 -12.54 2.41
CA CYS A 63 2.82 -11.54 1.69
C CYS A 63 1.88 -10.55 1.01
N ILE A 64 2.14 -9.27 1.20
CA ILE A 64 1.50 -8.17 0.50
C ILE A 64 2.59 -7.42 -0.26
N TYR A 65 2.39 -7.18 -1.54
CA TYR A 65 3.22 -6.28 -2.34
C TYR A 65 2.32 -5.20 -2.95
N ILE A 66 2.68 -3.94 -2.73
CA ILE A 66 1.96 -2.81 -3.32
C ILE A 66 2.91 -1.84 -4.02
N ASP A 67 2.36 -1.24 -5.08
CA ASP A 67 2.96 -0.17 -5.87
C ASP A 67 1.93 0.97 -5.93
N PRO A 68 1.87 1.82 -4.89
CA PRO A 68 0.90 2.91 -4.81
C PRO A 68 1.26 4.04 -5.78
N PRO A 69 0.34 5.01 -6.04
CA PRO A 69 0.68 6.24 -6.73
C PRO A 69 1.86 6.95 -6.05
N PHE A 70 2.87 7.36 -6.82
CA PHE A 70 4.09 7.97 -6.26
C PHE A 70 3.93 9.47 -5.94
N ASN A 71 2.81 10.06 -6.33
CA ASN A 71 2.48 11.48 -6.12
C ASN A 71 3.50 12.44 -6.77
N THR A 72 3.96 12.09 -7.97
CA THR A 72 5.01 12.80 -8.71
C THR A 72 4.55 14.12 -9.33
N GLY A 73 3.28 14.49 -9.23
CA GLY A 73 2.68 15.64 -9.87
C GLY A 73 2.47 15.47 -11.37
N LYS A 74 2.63 14.26 -11.91
CA LYS A 74 2.41 13.96 -13.33
C LYS A 74 0.99 13.47 -13.54
N THR A 75 0.32 14.01 -14.56
CA THR A 75 -1.01 13.54 -14.96
C THR A 75 -0.86 12.29 -15.82
N PHE A 76 -1.41 11.16 -15.36
CA PHE A 76 -1.51 9.94 -16.15
C PHE A 76 -2.90 9.82 -16.76
N HIS A 77 -3.05 9.13 -17.90
CA HIS A 77 -4.34 9.00 -18.62
C HIS A 77 -5.49 8.38 -17.80
N HIS A 78 -5.19 7.71 -16.69
CA HIS A 78 -6.16 6.94 -15.92
C HIS A 78 -6.22 7.29 -14.43
N TYR A 79 -5.32 8.15 -13.91
CA TYR A 79 -5.38 8.63 -12.52
C TYR A 79 -4.55 9.91 -12.36
N GLU A 80 -4.94 10.73 -11.41
CA GLU A 80 -4.26 11.96 -11.04
C GLU A 80 -3.20 11.64 -9.98
N ASP A 81 -1.92 11.87 -10.32
CA ASP A 81 -0.76 11.63 -9.46
C ASP A 81 -0.24 12.95 -8.86
N ALA A 82 -1.18 13.82 -8.48
CA ALA A 82 -0.90 15.17 -7.98
C ALA A 82 -1.82 15.53 -6.80
N LEU A 83 -1.92 14.62 -5.83
CA LEU A 83 -2.65 14.88 -4.59
C LEU A 83 -1.84 15.81 -3.67
N ASP A 84 -2.53 16.62 -2.87
CA ASP A 84 -1.87 17.23 -1.70
C ASP A 84 -1.29 16.12 -0.82
N ARG A 85 -0.10 16.36 -0.24
CA ARG A 85 0.57 15.35 0.59
C ARG A 85 -0.29 14.85 1.75
N GLY A 86 -1.08 15.72 2.37
CA GLY A 86 -1.97 15.33 3.45
C GLY A 86 -3.09 14.39 2.98
N GLU A 87 -3.62 14.64 1.79
CA GLU A 87 -4.61 13.78 1.15
C GLU A 87 -4.01 12.42 0.76
N TRP A 88 -2.81 12.44 0.17
CA TRP A 88 -2.09 11.21 -0.18
C TRP A 88 -1.80 10.34 1.04
N LEU A 89 -1.28 10.94 2.13
CA LEU A 89 -1.03 10.23 3.39
C LEU A 89 -2.31 9.68 4.01
N SER A 90 -3.41 10.43 3.96
CA SER A 90 -4.72 9.99 4.45
C SER A 90 -5.24 8.79 3.64
N MET A 91 -5.12 8.87 2.32
CA MET A 91 -5.44 7.78 1.40
C MET A 91 -4.62 6.51 1.70
N MET A 92 -3.32 6.65 1.92
CA MET A 92 -2.41 5.54 2.20
C MET A 92 -2.65 4.94 3.59
N LYS A 93 -2.88 5.76 4.62
CA LYS A 93 -3.08 5.32 6.00
C LYS A 93 -4.16 4.26 6.11
N ILE A 94 -5.35 4.56 5.58
CA ILE A 94 -6.51 3.67 5.64
C ILE A 94 -6.21 2.32 4.97
N ARG A 95 -5.58 2.35 3.80
CA ARG A 95 -5.22 1.15 3.05
C ARG A 95 -4.19 0.30 3.77
N LEU A 96 -3.17 0.93 4.32
CA LEU A 96 -2.12 0.25 5.07
C LEU A 96 -2.64 -0.36 6.38
N GLU A 97 -3.55 0.32 7.10
CA GLU A 97 -4.22 -0.22 8.29
C GLU A 97 -5.05 -1.47 7.94
N LEU A 98 -5.83 -1.43 6.86
CA LEU A 98 -6.57 -2.60 6.38
C LEU A 98 -5.64 -3.75 5.97
N MET A 99 -4.55 -3.45 5.27
CA MET A 99 -3.54 -4.45 4.89
C MET A 99 -2.85 -5.05 6.12
N TYR A 100 -2.55 -4.24 7.14
CA TYR A 100 -1.97 -4.72 8.40
C TYR A 100 -2.89 -5.75 9.09
N GLU A 101 -4.20 -5.51 9.11
CA GLU A 101 -5.18 -6.44 9.66
C GLU A 101 -5.26 -7.76 8.87
N LEU A 102 -5.09 -7.72 7.54
CA LEU A 102 -5.06 -8.90 6.68
C LEU A 102 -3.80 -9.75 6.88
N LEU A 103 -2.65 -9.14 7.22
CA LEU A 103 -1.39 -9.86 7.40
C LEU A 103 -1.49 -10.90 8.52
N ALA A 104 -1.00 -12.10 8.26
CA ALA A 104 -0.71 -13.12 9.27
C ALA A 104 0.38 -12.64 10.22
N ASP A 105 0.49 -13.22 11.41
CA ASP A 105 1.51 -12.86 12.39
C ASP A 105 2.96 -12.98 11.88
N ASP A 106 3.21 -13.91 10.97
CA ASP A 106 4.47 -14.12 10.27
C ASP A 106 4.45 -13.54 8.84
N GLY A 107 3.48 -12.63 8.58
CA GLY A 107 3.32 -11.98 7.30
C GLY A 107 4.21 -10.75 7.13
N VAL A 108 4.46 -10.38 5.88
CA VAL A 108 5.32 -9.28 5.46
C VAL A 108 4.66 -8.42 4.40
N ILE A 109 4.91 -7.12 4.45
CA ILE A 109 4.52 -6.17 3.40
C ILE A 109 5.74 -5.55 2.73
N PHE A 110 5.66 -5.42 1.42
CA PHE A 110 6.59 -4.69 0.56
C PHE A 110 5.85 -3.50 -0.06
N VAL A 111 6.39 -2.30 0.12
CA VAL A 111 5.79 -1.08 -0.44
C VAL A 111 6.81 -0.40 -1.34
N HIS A 112 6.56 -0.41 -2.65
CA HIS A 112 7.39 0.24 -3.66
C HIS A 112 7.06 1.73 -3.72
N ILE A 113 8.06 2.60 -3.77
CA ILE A 113 7.89 4.05 -3.81
C ILE A 113 9.18 4.73 -4.30
N ASP A 114 9.05 5.91 -4.92
CA ASP A 114 10.18 6.77 -5.25
C ASP A 114 10.57 7.74 -4.11
N ASP A 115 11.50 8.66 -4.39
CA ASP A 115 11.97 9.67 -3.44
C ASP A 115 10.88 10.66 -2.99
N THR A 116 9.81 10.84 -3.79
CA THR A 116 8.82 11.92 -3.59
C THR A 116 8.11 11.80 -2.25
N GLU A 117 7.57 10.62 -1.96
CA GLU A 117 6.79 10.38 -0.75
C GLU A 117 7.43 9.33 0.20
N MET A 118 8.57 8.73 -0.16
CA MET A 118 9.23 7.69 0.66
C MET A 118 9.47 8.11 2.12
N PRO A 119 9.97 9.31 2.45
CA PRO A 119 10.22 9.69 3.84
C PRO A 119 8.95 9.73 4.70
N TYR A 120 7.85 10.21 4.13
CA TYR A 120 6.56 10.33 4.81
C TYR A 120 5.86 8.97 4.93
N LEU A 121 5.92 8.17 3.88
CA LEU A 121 5.43 6.79 3.88
C LEU A 121 6.15 5.94 4.93
N LYS A 122 7.48 6.13 5.07
CA LYS A 122 8.28 5.46 6.09
C LYS A 122 7.81 5.78 7.50
N ILE A 123 7.49 7.06 7.78
CA ILE A 123 6.95 7.49 9.08
C ILE A 123 5.58 6.84 9.33
N LEU A 124 4.70 6.87 8.32
CA LEU A 124 3.37 6.27 8.41
C LEU A 124 3.43 4.76 8.68
N LEU A 125 4.32 4.04 7.99
CA LEU A 125 4.55 2.61 8.24
C LEU A 125 5.11 2.35 9.63
N ASP A 126 6.03 3.21 10.11
CA ASP A 126 6.55 3.13 11.48
C ASP A 126 5.43 3.29 12.52
N GLU A 127 4.45 4.17 12.30
CA GLU A 127 3.31 4.35 13.19
C GLU A 127 2.38 3.13 13.20
N ILE A 128 2.07 2.57 12.03
CA ILE A 128 1.15 1.43 11.91
C ILE A 128 1.79 0.13 12.43
N PHE A 129 3.03 -0.15 12.05
CA PHE A 129 3.71 -1.41 12.36
C PHE A 129 4.45 -1.42 13.71
N ASN A 130 4.72 -0.25 14.26
CA ASN A 130 5.48 -0.09 15.51
C ASN A 130 4.80 0.88 16.48
N PRO A 131 3.52 0.72 16.83
CA PRO A 131 2.81 1.66 17.67
C PRO A 131 3.53 1.86 19.00
N GLY A 132 3.90 3.13 19.30
CA GLY A 132 4.59 3.50 20.53
C GLY A 132 6.08 3.15 20.61
N LEU A 133 6.69 2.57 19.56
CA LEU A 133 8.11 2.27 19.51
C LEU A 133 8.90 3.40 18.83
N ARG A 134 10.11 3.65 19.34
CA ARG A 134 11.06 4.51 18.64
C ARG A 134 11.66 3.79 17.42
N LYS A 135 11.93 4.53 16.35
CA LYS A 135 12.36 4.10 15.02
C LYS A 135 13.49 3.05 14.96
N TYR A 136 14.38 3.01 15.93
CA TYR A 136 15.53 2.10 15.99
C TYR A 136 15.47 1.12 17.16
N SER A 137 14.25 0.84 17.66
CA SER A 137 14.11 -0.19 18.68
C SER A 137 14.46 -1.56 18.10
N PRO A 138 15.20 -2.41 18.83
CA PRO A 138 15.38 -3.83 18.44
C PRO A 138 14.07 -4.60 18.31
N GLN A 139 12.98 -4.06 18.84
CA GLN A 139 11.63 -4.61 18.75
C GLN A 139 10.85 -4.09 17.54
N SER A 140 11.43 -3.19 16.73
CA SER A 140 10.80 -2.66 15.53
C SER A 140 10.49 -3.76 14.53
N ASN A 141 9.31 -3.70 13.91
CA ASN A 141 8.87 -4.57 12.84
C ASN A 141 9.39 -4.16 11.45
N TYR A 142 10.14 -3.07 11.37
CA TYR A 142 10.89 -2.70 10.18
C TYR A 142 11.97 -3.73 9.89
N ILE A 143 12.01 -4.24 8.65
CA ILE A 143 12.98 -5.23 8.21
C ILE A 143 14.11 -4.56 7.42
N ALA A 144 13.78 -3.89 6.32
CA ALA A 144 14.76 -3.28 5.42
C ALA A 144 14.14 -2.22 4.51
N THR A 145 14.99 -1.39 3.93
CA THR A 145 14.71 -0.64 2.70
C THR A 145 15.60 -1.24 1.60
N ILE A 146 14.97 -1.79 0.57
CA ILE A 146 15.66 -2.32 -0.60
C ILE A 146 15.78 -1.20 -1.62
N ILE A 147 16.94 -1.05 -2.23
CA ILE A 147 17.18 -0.15 -3.35
C ILE A 147 16.88 -0.93 -4.63
N TRP A 148 15.92 -0.45 -5.40
CA TRP A 148 15.53 -1.03 -6.67
C TRP A 148 16.10 -0.20 -7.83
N GLU A 149 17.01 -0.77 -8.60
CA GLU A 149 17.53 -0.12 -9.81
C GLU A 149 16.48 -0.13 -10.92
N LYS A 150 15.85 1.04 -11.16
CA LYS A 150 14.78 1.20 -12.17
C LYS A 150 15.30 1.48 -13.58
N LYS A 151 16.56 1.93 -13.70
CA LYS A 151 17.20 2.26 -15.00
C LYS A 151 18.66 1.88 -14.97
N ILE A 152 19.12 1.19 -16.02
CA ILE A 152 20.52 0.82 -16.21
C ILE A 152 21.30 1.90 -16.97
N SER A 153 20.62 2.72 -17.80
CA SER A 153 21.28 3.75 -18.62
C SER A 153 21.44 5.06 -17.85
N PRO A 154 22.64 5.71 -17.92
CA PRO A 154 22.85 7.04 -17.36
C PRO A 154 21.88 8.07 -17.93
N GLN A 155 21.43 9.01 -17.11
CA GLN A 155 20.65 10.19 -17.57
C GLN A 155 21.63 11.29 -17.92
N ASN A 156 21.90 11.49 -19.23
CA ASN A 156 22.86 12.48 -19.73
C ASN A 156 22.42 13.95 -19.50
N ASP A 157 21.14 14.16 -19.21
CA ASP A 157 20.49 15.46 -18.97
C ASP A 157 20.22 15.74 -17.47
N ALA A 158 20.68 14.87 -16.58
CA ALA A 158 20.57 15.10 -15.15
C ALA A 158 21.46 16.29 -14.72
N LYS A 159 20.86 17.33 -14.12
CA LYS A 159 21.60 18.53 -13.64
C LYS A 159 22.54 18.25 -12.47
N PHE A 160 22.27 17.20 -11.68
CA PHE A 160 23.04 16.82 -10.52
C PHE A 160 23.37 15.32 -10.61
N PHE A 161 22.72 14.49 -9.79
CA PHE A 161 22.87 13.04 -9.84
C PHE A 161 21.73 12.40 -10.63
N SER A 162 22.02 11.29 -11.30
CA SER A 162 21.00 10.52 -12.00
C SER A 162 20.06 9.84 -10.98
N ASP A 163 18.74 10.02 -11.20
CA ASP A 163 17.71 9.30 -10.47
C ASP A 163 17.42 8.00 -11.19
N VAL A 164 18.07 6.91 -10.72
CA VAL A 164 18.04 5.59 -11.38
C VAL A 164 17.47 4.50 -10.48
N HIS A 165 16.94 4.84 -9.30
CA HIS A 165 16.44 3.87 -8.35
C HIS A 165 15.12 4.30 -7.72
N ASP A 166 14.42 3.32 -7.18
CA ASP A 166 13.28 3.47 -6.29
C ASP A 166 13.56 2.70 -4.98
N TYR A 167 12.64 2.75 -4.05
CA TYR A 167 12.75 2.08 -2.77
C TYR A 167 11.64 1.03 -2.62
N ILE A 168 11.96 -0.07 -1.95
CA ILE A 168 10.95 -1.00 -1.46
C ILE A 168 11.09 -1.05 0.06
N LEU A 169 10.11 -0.49 0.76
CA LEU A 169 10.04 -0.52 2.22
C LEU A 169 9.46 -1.86 2.67
N VAL A 170 10.17 -2.56 3.56
CA VAL A 170 9.80 -3.90 4.02
C VAL A 170 9.50 -3.90 5.51
N TYR A 171 8.30 -4.36 5.87
CA TYR A 171 7.85 -4.50 7.25
C TYR A 171 7.22 -5.87 7.49
N ALA A 172 7.58 -6.52 8.57
CA ALA A 172 6.87 -7.70 9.06
C ALA A 172 5.71 -7.29 9.99
N LYS A 173 4.65 -8.07 10.09
CA LYS A 173 3.65 -7.87 11.13
C LYS A 173 4.23 -8.12 12.52
N ASN A 174 5.04 -9.16 12.64
CA ASN A 174 5.81 -9.46 13.83
C ASN A 174 7.19 -10.00 13.43
N ARG A 175 8.21 -9.15 13.54
CA ARG A 175 9.59 -9.50 13.14
C ARG A 175 10.14 -10.75 13.81
N LYS A 176 9.67 -11.10 15.01
CA LYS A 176 10.14 -12.28 15.72
C LYS A 176 9.60 -13.60 15.15
N LYS A 177 8.55 -13.51 14.32
CA LYS A 177 7.90 -14.65 13.67
C LYS A 177 8.20 -14.74 12.18
N PHE A 178 8.79 -13.67 11.63
CA PHE A 178 9.20 -13.56 10.23
C PHE A 178 10.49 -14.34 9.94
#